data_4c7c7e95376e5db368b3b5a4d2121d44
#
_entry.id   4c7c7e95376e5db368b3b5a4d2121d44
#
_cell.length_a   1.000
_cell.length_b   1.000
_cell.length_c   1.000
_cell.angle_alpha   90.00
_cell.angle_beta   90.00
_cell.angle_gamma   90.00
#
_symmetry.space_group_name_H-M   'P 1'
#
loop_
_entity.id
_entity.type
_entity.pdbx_description
1 polymer ?
#
loop_
_entity_poly.entity_id
_entity_poly.type
_entity_poly.pdbx_seq_one_letter_code
_entity_poly.pdbx_strand_id
1 'polypeptide(L)'
;MNKRSFKLKIACVFLIVAMAGCTKLHEQVIDEVLGSSSASPQNALAAAYGQMDNGTFVNHAQAFALQEYSTNEAILPTRGSDWGDGGIYRAIHEFTWDGTNSMITNTWNSLNLGITESLTAINSVTQSNDPNKAQLLAEAKALLDLYTFHALDLFGQAPYRDPSTANAPLQVRKAATAIDSLITDVESLIPNLANIGQNNTGNGRFTKQAAYALLADMYLNRAVFKDRYASTFNFTEAAVDGNGTDMDKVITYTSQLIGSGQFKLESNFFHNFDIANANGTELIFVITQYVNTLTNSSNNFAYMPMERNQKPSPANRGTNASCITPEFYHTWDNNHNDPRFQRHYQYADGTWFMNDGTDVSVPVTTAVIGGTTLPWFHFNRGMQVGQQYGPSLSGSSDYQRTPDGRIKVNMLYCEKAPTQLMDFTPALNFDDPTQGVFTQLEINQGVRPFKFEFDPTGLNSRSNSAIPMYRLGGMYCMRAEAYLRKGQTTQALADVNALRTSRTREALYANAPGTALISIDMPTLYNETGYEMYWEMYRRKASIRFGTFEAAGTTKPVSQPFRRIYPIPQSTMDASKLFAQNDGY
;
A
#
# COMPACT_ATOMS: atom_id res chain seq x y z
N MET A 1 -39.46 -24.53 56.59
CA MET A 1 -38.37 -24.41 55.58
C MET A 1 -38.56 -23.14 54.80
N ASN A 2 -37.65 -22.21 54.91
CA ASN A 2 -37.82 -20.82 54.52
C ASN A 2 -37.63 -20.67 53.00
N LYS A 3 -38.64 -20.24 52.27
CA LYS A 3 -38.67 -20.00 50.80
C LYS A 3 -37.49 -19.11 50.32
N ARG A 4 -36.89 -18.30 51.18
CA ARG A 4 -35.73 -17.47 50.86
C ARG A 4 -34.43 -18.29 50.75
N SER A 5 -34.26 -19.34 51.56
CA SER A 5 -33.08 -20.20 51.52
C SER A 5 -33.02 -21.10 50.24
N PHE A 6 -34.20 -21.48 49.74
CA PHE A 6 -34.29 -22.26 48.49
C PHE A 6 -33.97 -21.46 47.24
N LYS A 7 -34.42 -20.20 47.18
CA LYS A 7 -34.11 -19.26 46.08
C LYS A 7 -32.62 -18.90 46.01
N LEU A 8 -31.96 -18.78 47.20
CA LEU A 8 -30.53 -18.48 47.25
C LEU A 8 -29.69 -19.67 46.82
N LYS A 9 -30.08 -20.90 47.11
CA LYS A 9 -29.40 -22.11 46.66
C LYS A 9 -29.56 -22.34 45.14
N ILE A 10 -30.68 -22.02 44.54
CA ILE A 10 -30.90 -22.08 43.08
C ILE A 10 -30.08 -21.00 42.38
N ALA A 11 -29.99 -19.79 42.92
CA ALA A 11 -29.14 -18.73 42.35
C ALA A 11 -27.64 -19.07 42.38
N CYS A 12 -27.17 -19.67 43.47
CA CYS A 12 -25.78 -20.12 43.55
C CYS A 12 -25.45 -21.29 42.57
N VAL A 13 -26.39 -22.21 42.37
CA VAL A 13 -26.23 -23.30 41.40
C VAL A 13 -26.23 -22.76 39.96
N PHE A 14 -27.06 -21.79 39.62
CA PHE A 14 -27.04 -21.11 38.33
C PHE A 14 -25.76 -20.30 38.09
N LEU A 15 -25.20 -19.67 39.13
CA LEU A 15 -23.93 -18.93 39.03
C LEU A 15 -22.72 -19.86 38.81
N ILE A 16 -22.73 -21.04 39.42
CA ILE A 16 -21.68 -22.04 39.27
C ILE A 16 -21.74 -22.72 37.87
N VAL A 17 -22.94 -22.93 37.32
CA VAL A 17 -23.11 -23.44 35.95
C VAL A 17 -22.73 -22.41 34.91
N ALA A 18 -22.90 -21.10 35.18
CA ALA A 18 -22.48 -20.03 34.27
C ALA A 18 -20.93 -19.85 34.24
N MET A 19 -20.22 -20.24 35.28
CA MET A 19 -18.75 -20.18 35.30
C MET A 19 -18.07 -21.44 34.74
N ALA A 20 -18.81 -22.53 34.51
CA ALA A 20 -18.28 -23.75 33.88
C ALA A 20 -18.39 -23.72 32.35
N GLY A 21 -18.98 -22.68 31.76
CA GLY A 21 -19.23 -22.55 30.33
C GLY A 21 -18.14 -21.83 29.51
N CYS A 22 -17.05 -21.38 30.12
CA CYS A 22 -16.04 -20.57 29.44
C CYS A 22 -14.63 -21.15 29.53
N THR A 23 -14.45 -22.45 29.32
CA THR A 23 -13.08 -22.99 29.17
C THR A 23 -13.04 -24.19 28.21
N LYS A 24 -13.55 -24.00 27.02
CA LYS A 24 -13.06 -24.67 25.82
C LYS A 24 -13.17 -23.65 24.68
N LEU A 25 -12.23 -22.73 24.59
CA LEU A 25 -11.73 -22.31 23.32
C LEU A 25 -11.22 -23.61 22.67
N HIS A 26 -12.05 -24.24 21.87
CA HIS A 26 -11.51 -25.15 20.88
C HIS A 26 -10.61 -24.27 20.01
N GLU A 27 -9.31 -24.39 20.23
CA GLU A 27 -8.33 -24.14 19.21
C GLU A 27 -8.89 -24.87 17.98
N GLN A 28 -9.53 -24.15 17.04
CA GLN A 28 -9.78 -24.68 15.71
C GLN A 28 -8.40 -24.79 15.12
N VAL A 29 -7.84 -25.95 15.30
CA VAL A 29 -6.57 -26.34 14.75
C VAL A 29 -6.72 -26.17 13.25
N ILE A 30 -5.87 -25.33 12.68
CA ILE A 30 -5.66 -25.15 11.23
C ILE A 30 -5.63 -26.50 10.46
N ASP A 31 -5.40 -27.61 11.15
CA ASP A 31 -5.37 -28.98 10.62
C ASP A 31 -6.70 -29.50 10.07
N GLU A 32 -7.87 -29.06 10.58
CA GLU A 32 -9.17 -29.50 10.03
C GLU A 32 -9.49 -28.79 8.69
N VAL A 33 -9.00 -27.56 8.48
CA VAL A 33 -9.20 -26.83 7.23
C VAL A 33 -8.32 -27.42 6.10
N LEU A 34 -7.13 -27.93 6.44
CA LEU A 34 -6.23 -28.56 5.46
C LEU A 34 -6.68 -29.98 5.03
N GLY A 35 -7.54 -30.64 5.80
CA GLY A 35 -7.97 -32.04 5.56
C GLY A 35 -9.26 -32.21 4.77
N SER A 36 -10.08 -31.19 4.55
CA SER A 36 -11.45 -31.36 4.08
C SER A 36 -11.89 -30.50 2.87
N SER A 37 -11.02 -29.68 2.27
CA SER A 37 -11.47 -28.86 1.15
C SER A 37 -11.40 -29.61 -0.19
N SER A 38 -12.55 -30.00 -0.71
CA SER A 38 -12.77 -30.39 -2.10
C SER A 38 -12.73 -29.19 -3.07
N ALA A 39 -12.10 -28.08 -2.69
CA ALA A 39 -11.95 -26.91 -3.56
C ALA A 39 -11.10 -27.30 -4.78
N SER A 40 -11.53 -26.89 -5.98
CA SER A 40 -10.70 -27.09 -7.17
C SER A 40 -9.37 -26.36 -7.01
N PRO A 41 -8.29 -26.83 -7.65
CA PRO A 41 -6.99 -26.17 -7.60
C PRO A 41 -7.04 -24.67 -7.92
N GLN A 42 -7.87 -24.31 -8.91
CA GLN A 42 -8.08 -22.92 -9.31
C GLN A 42 -8.78 -22.10 -8.22
N ASN A 43 -9.78 -22.66 -7.55
CA ASN A 43 -10.50 -21.96 -6.47
C ASN A 43 -9.60 -21.77 -5.25
N ALA A 44 -8.80 -22.78 -4.88
CA ALA A 44 -7.84 -22.66 -3.78
C ALA A 44 -6.76 -21.60 -4.09
N LEU A 45 -6.25 -21.59 -5.33
CA LEU A 45 -5.29 -20.57 -5.77
C LEU A 45 -5.94 -19.19 -5.81
N ALA A 46 -7.20 -19.07 -6.25
CA ALA A 46 -7.94 -17.80 -6.26
C ALA A 46 -8.14 -17.25 -4.84
N ALA A 47 -8.34 -18.11 -3.81
CA ALA A 47 -8.41 -17.69 -2.42
C ALA A 47 -7.09 -17.07 -1.94
N ALA A 48 -5.94 -17.66 -2.29
CA ALA A 48 -4.63 -17.12 -1.97
C ALA A 48 -4.38 -15.75 -2.64
N TYR A 49 -4.80 -15.56 -3.90
CA TYR A 49 -4.78 -14.23 -4.54
C TYR A 49 -5.77 -13.26 -3.87
N GLY A 50 -6.99 -13.72 -3.58
CA GLY A 50 -8.03 -12.90 -2.96
C GLY A 50 -7.64 -12.36 -1.59
N GLN A 51 -6.72 -13.02 -0.88
CA GLN A 51 -6.23 -12.52 0.40
C GLN A 51 -5.38 -11.25 0.26
N MET A 52 -4.70 -11.00 -0.86
CA MET A 52 -4.06 -9.71 -1.12
C MET A 52 -5.10 -8.58 -1.16
N ASP A 53 -6.28 -8.86 -1.70
CA ASP A 53 -7.40 -7.95 -1.85
C ASP A 53 -8.28 -7.86 -0.59
N ASN A 54 -8.23 -8.86 0.29
CA ASN A 54 -9.00 -8.90 1.54
C ASN A 54 -8.36 -8.05 2.64
N GLY A 55 -8.01 -6.81 2.31
CA GLY A 55 -7.49 -5.81 3.24
C GLY A 55 -5.97 -5.77 3.35
N THR A 56 -5.23 -6.86 3.14
CA THR A 56 -3.78 -6.95 3.43
C THR A 56 -3.00 -5.76 2.84
N PHE A 57 -3.12 -5.53 1.53
CA PHE A 57 -2.40 -4.46 0.83
C PHE A 57 -3.32 -3.36 0.27
N VAL A 58 -4.62 -3.47 0.43
CA VAL A 58 -5.58 -2.55 -0.18
C VAL A 58 -6.28 -1.64 0.83
N ASN A 59 -6.07 -1.88 2.12
CA ASN A 59 -6.67 -1.09 3.20
C ASN A 59 -5.60 -0.19 3.84
N HIS A 60 -5.93 1.11 3.97
CA HIS A 60 -5.06 2.09 4.62
C HIS A 60 -4.70 1.76 6.07
N ALA A 61 -5.46 0.92 6.76
CA ALA A 61 -5.27 0.56 8.18
C ALA A 61 -4.55 -0.78 8.39
N GLN A 62 -3.89 -1.31 7.35
CA GLN A 62 -3.08 -2.54 7.44
C GLN A 62 -1.65 -2.30 6.95
N ALA A 63 -1.14 -3.09 6.00
CA ALA A 63 0.23 -2.97 5.52
C ALA A 63 0.56 -1.55 5.03
N PHE A 64 -0.39 -0.85 4.41
CA PHE A 64 -0.22 0.53 3.98
C PHE A 64 0.15 1.46 5.15
N ALA A 65 -0.60 1.41 6.28
CA ALA A 65 -0.31 2.22 7.46
C ALA A 65 1.11 1.98 7.98
N LEU A 66 1.50 0.70 8.06
CA LEU A 66 2.81 0.31 8.58
C LEU A 66 3.95 0.73 7.65
N GLN A 67 3.72 0.75 6.33
CA GLN A 67 4.74 1.11 5.33
C GLN A 67 4.84 2.62 5.06
N GLU A 68 3.77 3.39 5.31
CA GLU A 68 3.73 4.82 4.96
C GLU A 68 3.70 5.73 6.19
N TYR A 69 2.81 5.49 7.17
CA TYR A 69 2.64 6.43 8.29
C TYR A 69 3.77 6.37 9.33
N SER A 70 4.64 5.37 9.30
CA SER A 70 5.86 5.32 10.10
C SER A 70 7.03 6.11 9.50
N THR A 71 6.82 6.75 8.34
CA THR A 71 7.88 7.40 7.56
C THR A 71 7.80 8.92 7.61
N ASN A 72 8.74 9.57 6.92
CA ASN A 72 8.70 11.01 6.68
C ASN A 72 7.88 11.40 5.44
N GLU A 73 7.08 10.48 4.87
CA GLU A 73 6.30 10.76 3.66
C GLU A 73 4.88 11.19 4.00
N ALA A 74 4.18 10.40 4.81
CA ALA A 74 2.76 10.59 5.04
C ALA A 74 2.40 10.42 6.52
N ILE A 75 1.29 11.05 6.90
CA ILE A 75 0.70 10.97 8.24
C ILE A 75 -0.81 10.89 8.14
N LEU A 76 -1.44 10.24 9.12
CA LEU A 76 -2.87 10.30 9.34
C LEU A 76 -3.13 10.95 10.71
N PRO A 77 -3.33 12.29 10.75
CA PRO A 77 -3.54 13.03 11.98
C PRO A 77 -4.98 12.95 12.46
N THR A 78 -5.20 13.16 13.75
CA THR A 78 -6.55 13.40 14.30
C THR A 78 -7.04 14.78 13.86
N ARG A 79 -8.25 14.85 13.27
CA ARG A 79 -8.84 16.07 12.74
C ARG A 79 -10.14 16.39 13.50
N GLY A 80 -10.04 17.18 14.56
CA GLY A 80 -11.14 17.42 15.46
C GLY A 80 -11.61 16.12 16.10
N SER A 81 -12.85 15.71 15.85
CA SER A 81 -13.40 14.42 16.32
C SER A 81 -13.12 13.23 15.39
N ASP A 82 -12.53 13.46 14.22
CA ASP A 82 -12.24 12.42 13.24
C ASP A 82 -10.84 11.83 13.46
N TRP A 83 -10.70 10.52 13.16
CA TRP A 83 -9.43 9.81 13.13
C TRP A 83 -8.67 9.80 14.46
N GLY A 84 -9.39 9.95 15.58
CA GLY A 84 -8.81 9.78 16.92
C GLY A 84 -8.48 8.30 17.20
N ASP A 85 -9.42 7.41 16.95
CA ASP A 85 -9.32 5.93 16.99
C ASP A 85 -8.42 5.40 18.12
N GLY A 86 -8.49 6.02 19.30
CA GLY A 86 -7.62 5.66 20.44
C GLY A 86 -6.13 5.96 20.23
N GLY A 87 -5.75 6.77 19.22
CA GLY A 87 -4.38 7.16 18.94
C GLY A 87 -3.58 6.13 18.13
N ILE A 88 -4.23 5.12 17.53
CA ILE A 88 -3.52 4.03 16.84
C ILE A 88 -2.68 4.51 15.66
N TYR A 89 -3.17 5.48 14.87
CA TYR A 89 -2.43 6.06 13.74
C TYR A 89 -1.27 6.93 14.22
N ARG A 90 -1.55 7.76 15.25
CA ARG A 90 -0.51 8.58 15.88
C ARG A 90 0.62 7.73 16.42
N ALA A 91 0.30 6.63 17.11
CA ALA A 91 1.30 5.71 17.64
C ALA A 91 2.26 5.19 16.55
N ILE A 92 1.75 4.92 15.32
CA ILE A 92 2.60 4.51 14.19
C ILE A 92 3.55 5.63 13.79
N HIS A 93 3.08 6.87 13.71
CA HIS A 93 3.91 7.99 13.31
C HIS A 93 4.95 8.38 14.37
N GLU A 94 4.56 8.33 15.64
CA GLU A 94 5.39 8.71 16.79
C GLU A 94 6.30 7.60 17.32
N PHE A 95 6.28 6.40 16.71
CA PHE A 95 7.02 5.22 17.19
C PHE A 95 6.68 4.81 18.62
N THR A 96 5.43 5.03 19.05
CA THR A 96 4.93 4.67 20.39
C THR A 96 4.06 3.42 20.38
N TRP A 97 3.98 2.71 19.24
CA TRP A 97 3.21 1.47 19.11
C TRP A 97 3.77 0.35 20.00
N ASP A 98 2.87 -0.57 20.32
CA ASP A 98 3.19 -1.85 20.99
C ASP A 98 2.41 -3.01 20.32
N GLY A 99 2.50 -4.20 20.90
CA GLY A 99 1.86 -5.41 20.39
C GLY A 99 0.33 -5.43 20.48
N THR A 100 -0.30 -4.41 21.07
CA THR A 100 -1.77 -4.28 21.17
C THR A 100 -2.37 -3.39 20.09
N ASN A 101 -1.54 -2.68 19.32
CA ASN A 101 -2.01 -1.83 18.23
C ASN A 101 -2.76 -2.66 17.16
N SER A 102 -4.00 -2.30 16.89
CA SER A 102 -4.89 -3.07 16.00
C SER A 102 -4.40 -3.14 14.55
N MET A 103 -3.71 -2.11 14.02
CA MET A 103 -3.16 -2.16 12.67
C MET A 103 -2.03 -3.19 12.55
N ILE A 104 -1.20 -3.31 13.60
CA ILE A 104 -0.15 -4.32 13.70
C ILE A 104 -0.77 -5.72 13.75
N THR A 105 -1.76 -5.93 14.64
CA THR A 105 -2.46 -7.21 14.77
C THR A 105 -3.19 -7.60 13.50
N ASN A 106 -3.93 -6.68 12.88
CA ASN A 106 -4.67 -6.96 11.66
C ASN A 106 -3.76 -7.27 10.48
N THR A 107 -2.64 -6.56 10.35
CA THR A 107 -1.64 -6.83 9.30
C THR A 107 -0.99 -8.20 9.49
N TRP A 108 -0.58 -8.53 10.72
CA TRP A 108 -0.03 -9.84 11.05
C TRP A 108 -1.01 -10.96 10.70
N ASN A 109 -2.25 -10.87 11.17
CA ASN A 109 -3.28 -11.88 10.92
C ASN A 109 -3.56 -12.05 9.42
N SER A 110 -3.64 -10.94 8.69
CA SER A 110 -3.94 -10.94 7.27
C SER A 110 -2.82 -11.57 6.43
N LEU A 111 -1.55 -11.27 6.75
CA LEU A 111 -0.38 -11.91 6.10
C LEU A 111 -0.33 -13.41 6.39
N ASN A 112 -0.58 -13.81 7.64
CA ASN A 112 -0.58 -15.21 8.04
C ASN A 112 -1.75 -16.00 7.42
N LEU A 113 -2.89 -15.36 7.21
CA LEU A 113 -3.98 -15.96 6.43
C LEU A 113 -3.56 -16.17 4.97
N GLY A 114 -2.85 -15.21 4.36
CA GLY A 114 -2.27 -15.38 3.01
C GLY A 114 -1.29 -16.56 2.93
N ILE A 115 -0.44 -16.75 3.94
CA ILE A 115 0.44 -17.93 4.06
C ILE A 115 -0.41 -19.21 4.11
N THR A 116 -1.47 -19.24 4.93
CA THR A 116 -2.36 -20.41 5.08
C THR A 116 -3.10 -20.75 3.79
N GLU A 117 -3.68 -19.75 3.12
CA GLU A 117 -4.36 -19.94 1.83
C GLU A 117 -3.39 -20.42 0.74
N SER A 118 -2.15 -19.93 0.75
CA SER A 118 -1.11 -20.40 -0.18
C SER A 118 -0.74 -21.87 0.08
N LEU A 119 -0.61 -22.30 1.33
CA LEU A 119 -0.38 -23.71 1.69
C LEU A 119 -1.55 -24.59 1.29
N THR A 120 -2.79 -24.11 1.48
CA THR A 120 -4.01 -24.80 1.03
C THR A 120 -4.03 -24.96 -0.49
N ALA A 121 -3.65 -23.92 -1.24
CA ALA A 121 -3.53 -23.97 -2.69
C ALA A 121 -2.45 -24.98 -3.14
N ILE A 122 -1.27 -24.96 -2.51
CA ILE A 122 -0.18 -25.93 -2.79
C ILE A 122 -0.68 -27.35 -2.61
N ASN A 123 -1.36 -27.64 -1.49
CA ASN A 123 -1.91 -28.98 -1.21
C ASN A 123 -2.95 -29.40 -2.26
N SER A 124 -3.95 -28.54 -2.55
CA SER A 124 -5.00 -28.81 -3.53
C SER A 124 -4.42 -29.06 -4.94
N VAL A 125 -3.48 -28.20 -5.38
CA VAL A 125 -2.79 -28.36 -6.67
C VAL A 125 -1.96 -29.65 -6.71
N THR A 126 -1.24 -29.96 -5.62
CA THR A 126 -0.39 -31.16 -5.56
C THR A 126 -1.19 -32.45 -5.72
N GLN A 127 -2.39 -32.50 -5.15
CA GLN A 127 -3.29 -33.67 -5.24
C GLN A 127 -4.07 -33.73 -6.55
N SER A 128 -4.05 -32.70 -7.38
CA SER A 128 -4.82 -32.62 -8.61
C SER A 128 -4.16 -33.32 -9.80
N ASN A 129 -4.96 -33.62 -10.82
CA ASN A 129 -4.52 -34.04 -12.15
C ASN A 129 -4.67 -32.89 -13.18
N ASP A 130 -4.63 -31.63 -12.75
CA ASP A 130 -4.77 -30.49 -13.65
C ASP A 130 -3.61 -30.48 -14.69
N PRO A 131 -3.87 -30.29 -15.97
CA PRO A 131 -2.84 -30.23 -17.00
C PRO A 131 -1.84 -29.09 -16.82
N ASN A 132 -2.26 -28.02 -16.12
CA ASN A 132 -1.40 -26.87 -15.79
C ASN A 132 -0.80 -26.95 -14.38
N LYS A 133 -0.81 -28.13 -13.76
CA LYS A 133 -0.36 -28.34 -12.37
C LYS A 133 0.98 -27.68 -12.05
N ALA A 134 1.97 -27.81 -12.95
CA ALA A 134 3.29 -27.24 -12.73
C ALA A 134 3.25 -25.70 -12.59
N GLN A 135 2.48 -25.03 -13.45
CA GLN A 135 2.29 -23.57 -13.38
C GLN A 135 1.51 -23.16 -12.13
N LEU A 136 0.37 -23.82 -11.85
CA LEU A 136 -0.47 -23.49 -10.68
C LEU A 136 0.30 -23.70 -9.37
N LEU A 137 1.13 -24.75 -9.29
CA LEU A 137 1.97 -25.02 -8.12
C LEU A 137 3.06 -23.95 -7.96
N ALA A 138 3.69 -23.51 -9.07
CA ALA A 138 4.68 -22.44 -9.02
C ALA A 138 4.04 -21.12 -8.56
N GLU A 139 2.85 -20.78 -9.03
CA GLU A 139 2.13 -19.57 -8.57
C GLU A 139 1.77 -19.64 -7.08
N ALA A 140 1.24 -20.79 -6.61
CA ALA A 140 0.87 -20.96 -5.20
C ALA A 140 2.08 -20.85 -4.26
N LYS A 141 3.23 -21.42 -4.65
CA LYS A 141 4.49 -21.30 -3.92
C LYS A 141 5.02 -19.87 -3.93
N ALA A 142 4.95 -19.19 -5.08
CA ALA A 142 5.38 -17.80 -5.20
C ALA A 142 4.53 -16.84 -4.33
N LEU A 143 3.22 -17.11 -4.18
CA LEU A 143 2.38 -16.36 -3.24
C LEU A 143 2.76 -16.64 -1.79
N LEU A 144 3.07 -17.89 -1.44
CA LEU A 144 3.59 -18.25 -0.11
C LEU A 144 4.85 -17.45 0.22
N ASP A 145 5.79 -17.36 -0.73
CA ASP A 145 7.04 -16.61 -0.57
C ASP A 145 6.78 -15.10 -0.50
N LEU A 146 5.85 -14.56 -1.28
CA LEU A 146 5.44 -13.15 -1.24
C LEU A 146 4.89 -12.78 0.15
N TYR A 147 3.92 -13.53 0.68
CA TYR A 147 3.36 -13.26 2.01
C TYR A 147 4.41 -13.42 3.11
N THR A 148 5.24 -14.45 3.01
CA THR A 148 6.34 -14.68 3.96
C THR A 148 7.35 -13.53 3.92
N PHE A 149 7.74 -13.04 2.74
CA PHE A 149 8.63 -11.90 2.57
C PHE A 149 8.10 -10.64 3.27
N HIS A 150 6.81 -10.32 3.07
CA HIS A 150 6.19 -9.18 3.74
C HIS A 150 6.04 -9.37 5.25
N ALA A 151 5.76 -10.59 5.72
CA ALA A 151 5.75 -10.88 7.16
C ALA A 151 7.14 -10.72 7.79
N LEU A 152 8.18 -11.20 7.12
CA LEU A 152 9.57 -11.02 7.56
C LEU A 152 10.02 -9.56 7.50
N ASP A 153 9.57 -8.78 6.49
CA ASP A 153 9.87 -7.35 6.41
C ASP A 153 9.28 -6.59 7.60
N LEU A 154 8.01 -6.80 7.90
CA LEU A 154 7.31 -6.05 8.92
C LEU A 154 7.58 -6.56 10.35
N PHE A 155 7.71 -7.88 10.54
CA PHE A 155 7.73 -8.50 11.86
C PHE A 155 9.04 -9.25 12.18
N GLY A 156 9.96 -9.38 11.24
CA GLY A 156 11.21 -10.11 11.41
C GLY A 156 11.04 -11.62 11.60
N GLN A 157 9.82 -12.10 11.69
CA GLN A 157 9.43 -13.50 11.92
C GLN A 157 8.20 -13.84 11.09
N ALA A 158 8.06 -15.11 10.69
CA ALA A 158 6.88 -15.62 10.02
C ALA A 158 6.63 -17.07 10.40
N PRO A 159 5.36 -17.54 10.48
CA PRO A 159 5.07 -18.95 10.61
C PRO A 159 5.49 -19.70 9.35
N TYR A 160 5.89 -20.95 9.50
CA TYR A 160 6.31 -21.80 8.41
C TYR A 160 5.86 -23.25 8.62
N ARG A 161 5.30 -23.84 7.61
CA ARG A 161 5.13 -25.30 7.46
C ARG A 161 5.76 -25.73 6.14
N ASP A 162 6.49 -26.83 6.17
CA ASP A 162 7.05 -27.40 4.94
C ASP A 162 5.93 -27.83 4.00
N PRO A 163 5.76 -27.18 2.84
CA PRO A 163 4.67 -27.50 1.92
C PRO A 163 4.85 -28.86 1.21
N SER A 164 6.02 -29.49 1.31
CA SER A 164 6.29 -30.80 0.72
C SER A 164 5.92 -31.97 1.64
N THR A 165 5.70 -31.68 2.93
CA THR A 165 5.46 -32.69 3.97
C THR A 165 4.04 -32.56 4.52
N ALA A 166 3.23 -33.59 4.34
CA ALA A 166 1.89 -33.63 4.92
C ALA A 166 1.96 -33.53 6.45
N ASN A 167 1.14 -32.66 7.04
CA ASN A 167 1.09 -32.41 8.48
C ASN A 167 2.44 -32.01 9.10
N ALA A 168 3.28 -31.30 8.34
CA ALA A 168 4.53 -30.74 8.86
C ALA A 168 4.26 -29.89 10.11
N PRO A 169 5.09 -29.98 11.16
CA PRO A 169 4.92 -29.18 12.36
C PRO A 169 5.10 -27.69 12.03
N LEU A 170 4.34 -26.86 12.74
CA LEU A 170 4.51 -25.41 12.65
C LEU A 170 5.88 -25.01 13.20
N GLN A 171 6.60 -24.21 12.45
CA GLN A 171 7.90 -23.64 12.80
C GLN A 171 7.85 -22.12 12.66
N VAL A 172 8.87 -21.43 13.13
CA VAL A 172 9.04 -19.98 12.94
C VAL A 172 10.30 -19.74 12.11
N ARG A 173 10.15 -19.09 10.97
CA ARG A 173 11.26 -18.55 10.20
C ARG A 173 11.66 -17.17 10.75
N LYS A 174 12.96 -16.95 10.90
CA LYS A 174 13.56 -15.65 11.25
C LYS A 174 14.11 -14.99 9.98
N ALA A 175 13.93 -13.67 9.85
CA ALA A 175 14.32 -12.94 8.64
C ALA A 175 15.78 -13.19 8.23
N ALA A 176 16.72 -13.15 9.19
CA ALA A 176 18.14 -13.29 8.92
C ALA A 176 18.54 -14.61 8.23
N THR A 177 17.82 -15.68 8.51
CA THR A 177 18.09 -17.01 7.93
C THR A 177 17.14 -17.37 6.81
N ALA A 178 15.92 -16.85 6.82
CA ALA A 178 14.88 -17.22 5.87
C ALA A 178 15.02 -16.51 4.52
N ILE A 179 15.59 -15.31 4.48
CA ILE A 179 15.67 -14.52 3.24
C ILE A 179 16.42 -15.26 2.12
N ASP A 180 17.49 -15.99 2.45
CA ASP A 180 18.26 -16.73 1.46
C ASP A 180 17.46 -17.90 0.89
N SER A 181 16.71 -18.62 1.73
CA SER A 181 15.85 -19.71 1.26
C SER A 181 14.69 -19.18 0.41
N LEU A 182 14.06 -18.04 0.77
CA LEU A 182 13.02 -17.44 -0.05
C LEU A 182 13.53 -17.04 -1.44
N ILE A 183 14.73 -16.45 -1.52
CA ILE A 183 15.36 -16.11 -2.80
C ILE A 183 15.55 -17.38 -3.63
N THR A 184 16.15 -18.43 -3.05
CA THR A 184 16.37 -19.72 -3.73
C THR A 184 15.04 -20.34 -4.19
N ASP A 185 14.01 -20.31 -3.34
CA ASP A 185 12.69 -20.83 -3.65
C ASP A 185 12.10 -20.11 -4.87
N VAL A 186 12.04 -18.76 -4.85
CA VAL A 186 11.49 -17.96 -5.98
C VAL A 186 12.29 -18.16 -7.26
N GLU A 187 13.64 -18.21 -7.21
CA GLU A 187 14.49 -18.50 -8.39
C GLU A 187 14.14 -19.87 -9.00
N SER A 188 13.90 -20.87 -8.16
CA SER A 188 13.55 -22.23 -8.59
C SER A 188 12.18 -22.33 -9.28
N LEU A 189 11.26 -21.39 -9.02
CA LEU A 189 9.92 -21.36 -9.59
C LEU A 189 9.88 -20.79 -11.01
N ILE A 190 10.84 -19.94 -11.38
CA ILE A 190 10.87 -19.20 -12.66
C ILE A 190 10.63 -20.10 -13.90
N PRO A 191 11.23 -21.30 -14.04
CA PRO A 191 11.02 -22.14 -15.21
C PRO A 191 9.54 -22.55 -15.42
N ASN A 192 8.78 -22.69 -14.33
CA ASN A 192 7.40 -23.16 -14.35
C ASN A 192 6.35 -22.02 -14.35
N LEU A 193 6.74 -20.78 -14.09
CA LEU A 193 5.86 -19.62 -14.17
C LEU A 193 5.60 -19.23 -15.64
N ALA A 194 4.38 -18.77 -15.92
CA ALA A 194 4.04 -18.23 -17.24
C ALA A 194 4.62 -16.83 -17.44
N ASN A 195 4.88 -16.46 -18.69
CA ASN A 195 5.06 -15.04 -19.03
C ASN A 195 3.70 -14.32 -19.06
N ILE A 196 3.69 -13.01 -18.86
CA ILE A 196 2.51 -12.18 -19.12
C ILE A 196 2.07 -12.38 -20.58
N GLY A 197 0.78 -12.64 -20.79
CA GLY A 197 0.17 -12.95 -22.09
C GLY A 197 0.20 -14.42 -22.47
N GLN A 198 0.97 -15.28 -21.80
CA GLN A 198 0.99 -16.72 -22.04
C GLN A 198 -0.16 -17.40 -21.26
N ASN A 199 -0.88 -18.32 -21.89
CA ASN A 199 -1.99 -19.07 -21.28
C ASN A 199 -3.05 -18.16 -20.61
N ASN A 200 -3.37 -17.02 -21.21
CA ASN A 200 -4.26 -16.00 -20.66
C ASN A 200 -3.83 -15.48 -19.28
N THR A 201 -2.54 -15.51 -18.97
CA THR A 201 -2.00 -15.02 -17.70
C THR A 201 -1.73 -13.51 -17.80
N GLY A 202 -2.50 -12.70 -17.09
CA GLY A 202 -2.29 -11.25 -16.98
C GLY A 202 -1.38 -10.87 -15.80
N ASN A 203 -1.14 -9.59 -15.63
CA ASN A 203 -0.33 -9.03 -14.54
C ASN A 203 -1.01 -9.08 -13.16
N GLY A 204 -2.27 -9.47 -13.06
CA GLY A 204 -2.94 -9.82 -11.79
C GLY A 204 -2.58 -11.22 -11.28
N ARG A 205 -1.75 -11.97 -12.02
CA ARG A 205 -1.24 -13.29 -11.61
C ARG A 205 0.27 -13.26 -11.42
N PHE A 206 0.79 -14.18 -10.61
CA PHE A 206 2.22 -14.27 -10.35
C PHE A 206 2.94 -14.89 -11.56
N THR A 207 3.55 -14.04 -12.36
CA THR A 207 4.24 -14.38 -13.61
C THR A 207 5.77 -14.44 -13.40
N LYS A 208 6.53 -14.84 -14.45
CA LYS A 208 8.00 -14.69 -14.45
C LYS A 208 8.42 -13.26 -14.19
N GLN A 209 7.69 -12.30 -14.75
CA GLN A 209 7.96 -10.88 -14.57
C GLN A 209 7.73 -10.44 -13.12
N ALA A 210 6.69 -10.94 -12.47
CA ALA A 210 6.46 -10.72 -11.04
C ALA A 210 7.58 -11.34 -10.19
N ALA A 211 8.06 -12.55 -10.54
CA ALA A 211 9.17 -13.19 -9.85
C ALA A 211 10.47 -12.37 -9.97
N TYR A 212 10.78 -11.84 -11.15
CA TYR A 212 11.96 -10.96 -11.32
C TYR A 212 11.87 -9.69 -10.48
N ALA A 213 10.68 -9.07 -10.41
CA ALA A 213 10.46 -7.88 -9.59
C ALA A 213 10.59 -8.18 -8.09
N LEU A 214 10.01 -9.29 -7.63
CA LEU A 214 10.12 -9.73 -6.23
C LEU A 214 11.58 -10.07 -5.87
N LEU A 215 12.31 -10.77 -6.74
CA LEU A 215 13.73 -11.09 -6.53
C LEU A 215 14.58 -9.82 -6.44
N ALA A 216 14.32 -8.82 -7.30
CA ALA A 216 15.01 -7.54 -7.21
C ALA A 216 14.75 -6.86 -5.85
N ASP A 217 13.51 -6.89 -5.34
CA ASP A 217 13.15 -6.34 -4.03
C ASP A 217 13.79 -7.16 -2.88
N MET A 218 13.80 -8.49 -2.97
CA MET A 218 14.45 -9.36 -1.97
C MET A 218 15.95 -9.10 -1.89
N TYR A 219 16.66 -9.12 -3.01
CA TYR A 219 18.12 -8.87 -3.05
C TYR A 219 18.47 -7.45 -2.59
N LEU A 220 17.70 -6.45 -2.99
CA LEU A 220 17.91 -5.05 -2.56
C LEU A 220 17.80 -4.89 -1.03
N ASN A 221 16.91 -5.65 -0.40
CA ASN A 221 16.66 -5.59 1.04
C ASN A 221 17.41 -6.67 1.85
N ARG A 222 18.10 -7.61 1.20
CA ARG A 222 18.71 -8.77 1.87
C ARG A 222 19.64 -8.37 3.01
N ALA A 223 20.50 -7.37 2.83
CA ALA A 223 21.39 -6.88 3.87
C ALA A 223 20.63 -6.40 5.13
N VAL A 224 19.46 -5.75 4.95
CA VAL A 224 18.58 -5.32 6.04
C VAL A 224 17.95 -6.53 6.75
N PHE A 225 17.54 -7.56 6.02
CA PHE A 225 16.98 -8.78 6.60
C PHE A 225 18.02 -9.57 7.39
N LYS A 226 19.29 -9.59 6.93
CA LYS A 226 20.40 -10.28 7.59
C LYS A 226 20.74 -9.70 8.96
N ASP A 227 20.76 -8.38 9.05
CA ASP A 227 20.99 -7.68 10.32
C ASP A 227 20.14 -6.42 10.41
N ARG A 228 18.94 -6.57 10.94
CA ARG A 228 17.94 -5.51 11.05
C ARG A 228 18.41 -4.34 11.92
N TYR A 229 19.27 -4.60 12.87
CA TYR A 229 19.72 -3.60 13.86
C TYR A 229 21.09 -3.00 13.56
N ALA A 230 21.73 -3.41 12.47
CA ALA A 230 23.03 -2.87 12.07
C ALA A 230 22.98 -1.34 11.91
N SER A 231 24.04 -0.68 12.33
CA SER A 231 24.22 0.77 12.11
C SER A 231 24.48 1.09 10.63
N THR A 232 25.04 0.14 9.89
CA THR A 232 25.29 0.20 8.44
C THR A 232 25.03 -1.17 7.83
N PHE A 233 24.47 -1.21 6.63
CA PHE A 233 24.17 -2.44 5.92
C PHE A 233 25.26 -2.80 4.91
N ASN A 234 25.55 -4.11 4.79
CA ASN A 234 26.51 -4.61 3.81
C ASN A 234 25.84 -4.91 2.46
N PHE A 235 25.90 -3.96 1.54
CA PHE A 235 25.37 -4.13 0.17
C PHE A 235 26.38 -4.76 -0.83
N THR A 236 27.55 -5.19 -0.35
CA THR A 236 28.57 -5.86 -1.17
C THR A 236 28.63 -7.37 -0.93
N GLU A 237 27.67 -7.91 -0.17
CA GLU A 237 27.59 -9.34 0.12
C GLU A 237 27.42 -10.16 -1.17
N ALA A 238 28.05 -11.33 -1.19
CA ALA A 238 27.89 -12.28 -2.30
C ALA A 238 26.42 -12.72 -2.40
N ALA A 239 25.92 -12.80 -3.62
CA ALA A 239 24.58 -13.29 -3.90
C ALA A 239 24.41 -14.74 -3.41
N VAL A 240 23.14 -15.16 -3.20
CA VAL A 240 22.82 -16.48 -2.64
C VAL A 240 23.40 -17.63 -3.47
N ASP A 241 23.40 -17.50 -4.78
CA ASP A 241 23.96 -18.49 -5.71
C ASP A 241 25.48 -18.36 -5.94
N GLY A 242 26.15 -17.42 -5.25
CA GLY A 242 27.57 -17.15 -5.37
C GLY A 242 27.98 -16.42 -6.67
N ASN A 243 27.04 -16.01 -7.51
CA ASN A 243 27.33 -15.33 -8.77
C ASN A 243 27.14 -13.81 -8.64
N GLY A 244 28.22 -13.09 -8.38
CA GLY A 244 28.23 -11.65 -8.14
C GLY A 244 27.79 -11.27 -6.74
N THR A 245 27.36 -10.04 -6.58
CA THR A 245 26.83 -9.47 -5.33
C THR A 245 25.31 -9.36 -5.37
N ASP A 246 24.69 -9.08 -4.22
CA ASP A 246 23.26 -8.77 -4.15
C ASP A 246 22.87 -7.65 -5.12
N MET A 247 23.69 -6.59 -5.22
CA MET A 247 23.44 -5.47 -6.14
C MET A 247 23.57 -5.90 -7.61
N ASP A 248 24.44 -6.87 -7.95
CA ASP A 248 24.49 -7.44 -9.31
C ASP A 248 23.20 -8.17 -9.65
N LYS A 249 22.59 -8.87 -8.70
CA LYS A 249 21.29 -9.54 -8.89
C LYS A 249 20.16 -8.54 -9.07
N VAL A 250 20.13 -7.47 -8.28
CA VAL A 250 19.15 -6.37 -8.48
C VAL A 250 19.27 -5.82 -9.90
N ILE A 251 20.50 -5.51 -10.36
CA ILE A 251 20.73 -5.02 -11.73
C ILE A 251 20.26 -6.05 -12.77
N THR A 252 20.56 -7.32 -12.55
CA THR A 252 20.19 -8.41 -13.48
C THR A 252 18.66 -8.51 -13.64
N TYR A 253 17.94 -8.69 -12.54
CA TYR A 253 16.49 -8.89 -12.60
C TYR A 253 15.72 -7.66 -13.07
N THR A 254 16.11 -6.46 -12.62
CA THR A 254 15.50 -5.22 -13.11
C THR A 254 15.81 -4.98 -14.59
N SER A 255 17.01 -5.32 -15.07
CA SER A 255 17.38 -5.19 -16.48
C SER A 255 16.62 -6.16 -17.39
N GLN A 256 16.28 -7.37 -16.90
CA GLN A 256 15.41 -8.29 -17.63
C GLN A 256 14.03 -7.68 -17.86
N LEU A 257 13.48 -6.94 -16.88
CA LEU A 257 12.18 -6.27 -17.00
C LEU A 257 12.27 -5.03 -17.90
N ILE A 258 13.22 -4.14 -17.64
CA ILE A 258 13.41 -2.89 -18.36
C ILE A 258 13.76 -3.15 -19.83
N GLY A 259 14.61 -4.13 -20.10
CA GLY A 259 15.05 -4.49 -21.45
C GLY A 259 14.13 -5.45 -22.22
N SER A 260 13.05 -5.94 -21.60
CA SER A 260 12.17 -6.95 -22.20
C SER A 260 11.37 -6.45 -23.40
N GLY A 261 11.13 -5.13 -23.50
CA GLY A 261 10.21 -4.54 -24.45
C GLY A 261 8.71 -4.79 -24.14
N GLN A 262 8.40 -5.54 -23.07
CA GLN A 262 7.02 -5.82 -22.66
C GLN A 262 6.38 -4.66 -21.91
N PHE A 263 7.21 -3.84 -21.24
CA PHE A 263 6.75 -2.72 -20.42
C PHE A 263 7.27 -1.42 -20.99
N LYS A 264 6.49 -0.36 -20.78
CA LYS A 264 6.84 1.00 -21.19
C LYS A 264 6.43 1.98 -20.11
N LEU A 265 7.31 2.93 -19.80
CA LEU A 265 6.99 4.03 -18.89
C LEU A 265 5.83 4.88 -19.44
N GLU A 266 4.83 5.11 -18.62
CA GLU A 266 3.69 5.97 -18.94
C GLU A 266 4.15 7.43 -19.02
N SER A 267 3.87 8.10 -20.12
CA SER A 267 4.17 9.54 -20.24
C SER A 267 3.32 10.36 -19.27
N ASN A 268 2.05 10.01 -19.10
CA ASN A 268 1.25 10.50 -17.99
C ASN A 268 1.45 9.60 -16.78
N PHE A 269 2.23 10.05 -15.81
CA PHE A 269 2.53 9.32 -14.58
C PHE A 269 1.29 8.76 -13.89
N PHE A 270 0.21 9.52 -13.86
CA PHE A 270 -1.02 9.18 -13.15
C PHE A 270 -1.86 8.09 -13.83
N HIS A 271 -1.61 7.74 -15.10
CA HIS A 271 -2.29 6.62 -15.76
C HIS A 271 -2.03 5.28 -15.06
N ASN A 272 -0.92 5.15 -14.34
CA ASN A 272 -0.66 3.97 -13.52
C ASN A 272 -1.68 3.77 -12.38
N PHE A 273 -2.48 4.79 -12.06
CA PHE A 273 -3.39 4.83 -10.92
C PHE A 273 -4.82 5.22 -11.32
N ASP A 274 -5.13 5.18 -12.59
CA ASP A 274 -6.47 5.45 -13.12
C ASP A 274 -7.44 4.31 -12.79
N ILE A 275 -8.74 4.59 -12.87
CA ILE A 275 -9.77 3.56 -12.82
C ILE A 275 -9.52 2.58 -13.98
N ALA A 276 -9.62 1.26 -13.70
CA ALA A 276 -9.36 0.19 -14.68
C ALA A 276 -7.93 0.18 -15.27
N ASN A 277 -6.93 0.63 -14.50
CA ASN A 277 -5.52 0.65 -14.88
C ASN A 277 -4.86 -0.74 -15.00
N ALA A 278 -5.53 -1.84 -14.66
CA ALA A 278 -4.93 -3.17 -14.51
C ALA A 278 -4.10 -3.65 -15.73
N ASN A 279 -4.43 -3.16 -16.94
CA ASN A 279 -3.68 -3.46 -18.17
C ASN A 279 -2.71 -2.35 -18.58
N GLY A 280 -2.33 -1.46 -17.66
CA GLY A 280 -1.37 -0.37 -17.91
C GLY A 280 -0.02 -0.89 -18.37
N THR A 281 0.61 -0.18 -19.30
CA THR A 281 1.86 -0.62 -19.96
C THR A 281 3.06 -0.67 -19.03
N GLU A 282 2.98 -0.03 -17.88
CA GLU A 282 4.05 0.00 -16.87
C GLU A 282 3.88 -1.07 -15.78
N LEU A 283 2.68 -1.67 -15.66
CA LEU A 283 2.30 -2.50 -14.53
C LEU A 283 2.78 -3.95 -14.68
N ILE A 284 3.65 -4.39 -13.76
CA ILE A 284 4.27 -5.72 -13.78
C ILE A 284 3.46 -6.73 -12.97
N PHE A 285 3.06 -6.35 -11.74
CA PHE A 285 2.24 -7.17 -10.86
C PHE A 285 1.29 -6.27 -10.08
N VAL A 286 0.00 -6.57 -10.14
CA VAL A 286 -1.06 -5.74 -9.55
C VAL A 286 -2.02 -6.56 -8.72
N ILE A 287 -2.63 -5.93 -7.71
CA ILE A 287 -3.82 -6.42 -7.04
C ILE A 287 -5.02 -5.86 -7.79
N THR A 288 -5.70 -6.71 -8.54
CA THR A 288 -6.87 -6.30 -9.33
C THR A 288 -8.04 -5.95 -8.43
N GLN A 289 -8.80 -4.92 -8.80
CA GLN A 289 -9.95 -4.44 -8.05
C GLN A 289 -11.20 -4.51 -8.94
N TYR A 290 -12.28 -5.12 -8.43
CA TYR A 290 -13.56 -5.26 -9.12
C TYR A 290 -14.71 -4.97 -8.16
N VAL A 291 -15.05 -3.70 -8.00
CA VAL A 291 -16.03 -3.21 -7.01
C VAL A 291 -17.39 -3.92 -7.10
N ASN A 292 -17.82 -4.30 -8.31
CA ASN A 292 -19.13 -4.91 -8.53
C ASN A 292 -19.14 -6.43 -8.37
N THR A 293 -17.99 -7.10 -8.38
CA THR A 293 -17.87 -8.56 -8.37
C THR A 293 -17.12 -9.12 -7.19
N LEU A 294 -16.18 -8.36 -6.63
CA LEU A 294 -15.41 -8.75 -5.46
C LEU A 294 -15.91 -7.98 -4.23
N THR A 295 -16.53 -8.67 -3.29
CA THR A 295 -17.09 -8.07 -2.07
C THR A 295 -16.02 -7.46 -1.17
N ASN A 296 -14.77 -7.91 -1.28
CA ASN A 296 -13.64 -7.50 -0.45
C ASN A 296 -12.75 -6.43 -1.09
N SER A 297 -12.99 -6.05 -2.34
CA SER A 297 -12.25 -4.94 -2.97
C SER A 297 -12.44 -3.66 -2.15
N SER A 298 -11.40 -3.24 -1.45
CA SER A 298 -11.45 -2.14 -0.47
C SER A 298 -10.41 -1.06 -0.72
N ASN A 299 -9.93 -0.91 -1.97
CA ASN A 299 -9.02 0.17 -2.34
C ASN A 299 -9.66 1.53 -2.04
N ASN A 300 -9.22 2.16 -0.96
CA ASN A 300 -9.71 3.46 -0.51
C ASN A 300 -8.63 4.57 -0.62
N PHE A 301 -7.52 4.31 -1.28
CA PHE A 301 -6.36 5.20 -1.32
C PHE A 301 -6.64 6.56 -1.96
N ALA A 302 -7.63 6.65 -2.86
CA ALA A 302 -8.10 7.91 -3.40
C ALA A 302 -8.91 8.73 -2.38
N TYR A 303 -9.69 8.07 -1.52
CA TYR A 303 -10.61 8.72 -0.61
C TYR A 303 -9.95 9.17 0.71
N MET A 304 -8.85 8.55 1.11
CA MET A 304 -8.17 8.87 2.37
C MET A 304 -7.67 10.32 2.44
N PRO A 305 -7.02 10.88 1.42
CA PRO A 305 -6.58 12.26 1.45
C PRO A 305 -7.68 13.29 1.14
N MET A 306 -8.79 12.88 0.51
CA MET A 306 -9.85 13.78 0.06
C MET A 306 -10.63 14.38 1.23
N GLU A 307 -10.86 15.69 1.21
CA GLU A 307 -11.77 16.33 2.16
C GLU A 307 -13.23 15.99 1.82
N ARG A 308 -14.10 15.99 2.83
CA ARG A 308 -15.48 15.50 2.74
C ARG A 308 -16.38 16.30 1.81
N ASN A 309 -16.09 17.60 1.59
CA ASN A 309 -16.81 18.46 0.64
C ASN A 309 -16.20 18.46 -0.76
N GLN A 310 -15.07 17.80 -0.98
CA GLN A 310 -14.65 17.46 -2.33
C GLN A 310 -15.54 16.31 -2.84
N LYS A 311 -16.41 16.61 -3.78
CA LYS A 311 -17.45 15.71 -4.28
C LYS A 311 -17.15 15.30 -5.72
N PRO A 312 -16.47 14.17 -5.97
CA PRO A 312 -16.29 13.66 -7.35
C PRO A 312 -17.63 13.26 -8.00
N SER A 313 -18.60 12.84 -7.20
CA SER A 313 -20.01 12.85 -7.55
C SER A 313 -20.82 13.35 -6.33
N PRO A 314 -22.09 13.73 -6.48
CA PRO A 314 -22.90 14.19 -5.36
C PRO A 314 -23.00 13.16 -4.22
N ALA A 315 -22.98 11.87 -4.54
CA ALA A 315 -23.07 10.76 -3.58
C ALA A 315 -21.73 10.45 -2.89
N ASN A 316 -20.59 10.82 -3.51
CA ASN A 316 -19.27 10.51 -2.97
C ASN A 316 -18.79 11.59 -2.00
N ARG A 317 -18.00 11.18 -1.05
CA ARG A 317 -17.28 12.08 -0.14
C ARG A 317 -15.94 11.49 0.26
N GLY A 318 -14.97 12.35 0.50
CA GLY A 318 -13.71 11.97 1.09
C GLY A 318 -13.83 11.62 2.57
N THR A 319 -12.74 11.23 3.16
CA THR A 319 -12.64 10.88 4.58
C THR A 319 -11.89 11.93 5.39
N ASN A 320 -11.23 12.89 4.73
CA ASN A 320 -10.39 13.93 5.33
C ASN A 320 -9.34 13.36 6.30
N ALA A 321 -8.65 12.30 5.91
CA ALA A 321 -7.73 11.61 6.78
C ALA A 321 -6.27 11.99 6.50
N SER A 322 -5.63 11.26 5.63
CA SER A 322 -4.18 11.31 5.42
C SER A 322 -3.72 12.55 4.66
N CYS A 323 -2.49 12.95 4.92
CA CYS A 323 -1.78 13.99 4.19
C CYS A 323 -0.28 13.68 4.11
N ILE A 324 0.40 14.42 3.27
CA ILE A 324 1.85 14.42 3.14
C ILE A 324 2.45 15.19 4.30
N THR A 325 3.61 14.74 4.80
CA THR A 325 4.37 15.47 5.83
C THR A 325 5.02 16.73 5.26
N PRO A 326 5.28 17.76 6.08
CA PRO A 326 6.04 18.93 5.65
C PRO A 326 7.38 18.57 5.04
N GLU A 327 8.11 17.64 5.64
CA GLU A 327 9.44 17.21 5.19
C GLU A 327 9.40 16.66 3.77
N PHE A 328 8.46 15.79 3.46
CA PHE A 328 8.36 15.22 2.12
C PHE A 328 7.89 16.28 1.11
N TYR A 329 6.93 17.13 1.48
CA TYR A 329 6.50 18.22 0.60
C TYR A 329 7.67 19.15 0.23
N HIS A 330 8.48 19.56 1.20
CA HIS A 330 9.59 20.48 0.95
C HIS A 330 10.73 19.88 0.13
N THR A 331 10.80 18.56 -0.04
CA THR A 331 11.72 17.99 -1.02
C THR A 331 11.38 18.39 -2.46
N TRP A 332 10.13 18.80 -2.72
CA TRP A 332 9.63 19.23 -4.03
C TRP A 332 9.82 20.73 -4.31
N ASP A 333 10.31 21.56 -3.37
CA ASP A 333 10.31 23.04 -3.49
C ASP A 333 10.92 23.56 -4.80
N ASN A 334 11.91 22.86 -5.36
CA ASN A 334 12.50 23.20 -6.66
C ASN A 334 12.01 22.29 -7.82
N ASN A 335 10.99 21.48 -7.59
CA ASN A 335 10.50 20.46 -8.51
C ASN A 335 8.97 20.51 -8.74
N HIS A 336 8.28 21.59 -8.42
CA HIS A 336 6.83 21.72 -8.65
C HIS A 336 6.45 21.62 -10.15
N ASN A 337 7.42 21.80 -11.04
CA ASN A 337 7.24 21.60 -12.48
C ASN A 337 7.43 20.13 -12.92
N ASP A 338 7.82 19.23 -12.02
CA ASP A 338 7.95 17.81 -12.34
C ASP A 338 6.54 17.24 -12.66
N PRO A 339 6.40 16.47 -13.75
CA PRO A 339 5.10 15.90 -14.15
C PRO A 339 4.47 14.97 -13.11
N ARG A 340 5.24 14.47 -12.13
CA ARG A 340 4.76 13.62 -11.03
C ARG A 340 4.21 14.41 -9.85
N PHE A 341 4.47 15.73 -9.79
CA PHE A 341 4.00 16.59 -8.70
C PHE A 341 2.51 16.83 -8.79
N GLN A 342 2.03 17.34 -9.93
CA GLN A 342 0.61 17.64 -10.16
C GLN A 342 0.27 17.55 -11.65
N ARG A 343 -1.00 17.25 -11.94
CA ARG A 343 -1.56 17.24 -13.30
C ARG A 343 -2.97 17.79 -13.29
N HIS A 344 -3.24 18.77 -14.16
CA HIS A 344 -4.59 19.31 -14.38
C HIS A 344 -5.43 18.36 -15.22
N TYR A 345 -6.73 18.35 -14.92
CA TYR A 345 -7.71 17.60 -15.73
C TYR A 345 -8.19 18.45 -16.91
N GLN A 346 -8.26 17.83 -18.09
CA GLN A 346 -8.82 18.44 -19.28
C GLN A 346 -10.13 17.76 -19.67
N TYR A 347 -11.20 18.53 -19.74
CA TYR A 347 -12.49 18.07 -20.25
C TYR A 347 -12.46 17.91 -21.76
N ALA A 348 -13.41 17.13 -22.31
CA ALA A 348 -13.45 16.79 -23.74
C ALA A 348 -13.64 18.01 -24.68
N ASP A 349 -14.20 19.12 -24.17
CA ASP A 349 -14.34 20.39 -24.91
C ASP A 349 -13.05 21.23 -24.92
N GLY A 350 -11.97 20.74 -24.29
CA GLY A 350 -10.71 21.46 -24.16
C GLY A 350 -10.58 22.30 -22.89
N THR A 351 -11.63 22.45 -22.09
CA THR A 351 -11.58 23.18 -20.80
C THR A 351 -10.62 22.48 -19.83
N TRP A 352 -9.74 23.24 -19.22
CA TRP A 352 -8.90 22.79 -18.12
C TRP A 352 -9.54 23.14 -16.77
N PHE A 353 -9.44 22.26 -15.79
CA PHE A 353 -9.74 22.59 -14.40
C PHE A 353 -8.46 23.08 -13.71
N MET A 354 -8.36 24.38 -13.47
CA MET A 354 -7.15 25.03 -12.94
C MET A 354 -7.02 24.91 -11.41
N ASN A 355 -8.16 24.84 -10.70
CA ASN A 355 -8.21 24.82 -9.23
C ASN A 355 -7.51 26.04 -8.58
N ASP A 356 -7.58 27.22 -9.22
CA ASP A 356 -6.91 28.45 -8.79
C ASP A 356 -7.85 29.66 -8.63
N GLY A 357 -9.16 29.43 -8.79
CA GLY A 357 -10.20 30.46 -8.71
C GLY A 357 -10.56 31.11 -10.04
N THR A 358 -9.88 30.79 -11.12
CA THR A 358 -10.21 31.29 -12.47
C THR A 358 -11.36 30.52 -13.11
N ASP A 359 -11.60 29.27 -12.71
CA ASP A 359 -12.72 28.47 -13.18
C ASP A 359 -14.03 28.94 -12.57
N VAL A 360 -15.00 29.27 -13.41
CA VAL A 360 -16.38 29.57 -13.00
C VAL A 360 -17.33 28.39 -13.24
N SER A 361 -16.99 27.53 -14.18
CA SER A 361 -17.75 26.33 -14.53
C SER A 361 -16.91 25.35 -15.36
N VAL A 362 -17.32 24.08 -15.33
CA VAL A 362 -16.74 23.01 -16.14
C VAL A 362 -17.84 22.22 -16.88
N PRO A 363 -17.53 21.51 -17.98
CA PRO A 363 -18.47 20.63 -18.64
C PRO A 363 -19.03 19.56 -17.72
N VAL A 364 -20.20 19.04 -18.07
CA VAL A 364 -20.80 17.90 -17.39
C VAL A 364 -20.20 16.62 -17.93
N THR A 365 -19.61 15.83 -17.04
CA THR A 365 -19.34 14.41 -17.27
C THR A 365 -20.25 13.60 -16.37
N THR A 366 -20.46 12.33 -16.67
CA THR A 366 -21.35 11.45 -15.91
C THR A 366 -20.74 10.08 -15.66
N ALA A 367 -21.16 9.43 -14.58
CA ALA A 367 -20.87 8.03 -14.30
C ALA A 367 -22.14 7.31 -13.85
N VAL A 368 -22.22 6.00 -14.08
CA VAL A 368 -23.32 5.16 -13.58
C VAL A 368 -22.94 4.64 -12.19
N ILE A 369 -23.70 5.01 -11.18
CA ILE A 369 -23.49 4.67 -9.79
C ILE A 369 -24.74 3.98 -9.26
N GLY A 370 -24.63 2.69 -8.92
CA GLY A 370 -25.76 1.91 -8.43
C GLY A 370 -26.95 1.87 -9.40
N GLY A 371 -26.68 1.87 -10.72
CA GLY A 371 -27.69 1.88 -11.78
C GLY A 371 -28.27 3.28 -12.08
N THR A 372 -27.84 4.34 -11.38
CA THR A 372 -28.27 5.72 -11.63
C THR A 372 -27.14 6.50 -12.27
N THR A 373 -27.44 7.22 -13.35
CA THR A 373 -26.50 8.15 -13.98
C THR A 373 -26.41 9.42 -13.15
N LEU A 374 -25.23 9.69 -12.60
CA LEU A 374 -24.95 10.88 -11.79
C LEU A 374 -23.84 11.70 -12.42
N PRO A 375 -23.82 13.04 -12.21
CA PRO A 375 -22.73 13.86 -12.68
C PRO A 375 -21.42 13.52 -11.95
N TRP A 376 -20.32 13.59 -12.70
CA TRP A 376 -18.97 13.31 -12.21
C TRP A 376 -18.08 14.55 -12.39
N PHE A 377 -17.50 15.02 -11.30
CA PHE A 377 -16.53 16.11 -11.30
C PHE A 377 -15.12 15.56 -11.18
N HIS A 378 -14.21 15.99 -12.04
CA HIS A 378 -12.84 15.56 -12.07
C HIS A 378 -11.93 16.55 -11.36
N PHE A 379 -11.32 16.12 -10.27
CA PHE A 379 -10.27 16.87 -9.58
C PHE A 379 -8.92 16.67 -10.25
N ASN A 380 -8.02 17.63 -10.10
CA ASN A 380 -6.62 17.49 -10.48
C ASN A 380 -5.96 16.35 -9.71
N ARG A 381 -4.90 15.77 -10.30
CA ARG A 381 -4.15 14.66 -9.72
C ARG A 381 -2.87 15.18 -9.06
N GLY A 382 -2.27 14.38 -8.16
CA GLY A 382 -1.02 14.69 -7.48
C GLY A 382 -1.19 15.52 -6.21
N MET A 383 -0.20 16.33 -5.90
CA MET A 383 -0.16 17.13 -4.66
C MET A 383 -1.16 18.27 -4.73
N GLN A 384 -2.19 18.24 -3.89
CA GLN A 384 -3.15 19.32 -3.74
C GLN A 384 -2.73 20.21 -2.59
N VAL A 385 -2.50 21.48 -2.89
CA VAL A 385 -2.05 22.51 -1.95
C VAL A 385 -2.78 23.82 -2.25
N GLY A 386 -2.95 24.67 -1.25
CA GLY A 386 -3.66 25.94 -1.37
C GLY A 386 -5.17 25.80 -1.31
N GLN A 387 -5.88 26.88 -1.58
CA GLN A 387 -7.33 26.95 -1.62
C GLN A 387 -7.88 26.01 -2.69
N GLN A 388 -8.85 25.19 -2.28
CA GLN A 388 -9.49 24.23 -3.18
C GLN A 388 -10.78 24.76 -3.74
N TYR A 389 -11.04 24.41 -5.01
CA TYR A 389 -12.23 24.71 -5.74
C TYR A 389 -12.91 23.42 -6.22
N GLY A 390 -14.19 23.48 -6.48
CA GLY A 390 -14.93 22.28 -6.92
C GLY A 390 -16.43 22.56 -7.08
N PRO A 391 -17.24 21.51 -7.31
CA PRO A 391 -18.64 21.65 -7.59
C PRO A 391 -19.45 21.98 -6.33
N SER A 392 -20.42 22.87 -6.44
CA SER A 392 -21.45 23.06 -5.40
C SER A 392 -22.61 22.11 -5.62
N LEU A 393 -23.07 21.48 -4.53
CA LEU A 393 -24.22 20.58 -4.58
C LEU A 393 -25.54 21.32 -4.86
N SER A 394 -26.40 20.70 -5.65
CA SER A 394 -27.82 21.02 -5.77
C SER A 394 -28.64 19.85 -5.24
N GLY A 395 -28.69 19.70 -3.93
CA GLY A 395 -29.25 18.52 -3.27
C GLY A 395 -28.24 17.33 -3.24
N SER A 396 -28.77 16.11 -3.11
CA SER A 396 -27.95 14.88 -2.94
C SER A 396 -27.58 14.16 -4.24
N SER A 397 -28.13 14.58 -5.38
CA SER A 397 -28.01 13.84 -6.65
C SER A 397 -27.49 14.66 -7.82
N ASP A 398 -27.28 15.97 -7.66
CA ASP A 398 -26.78 16.84 -8.72
C ASP A 398 -25.94 18.00 -8.16
N TYR A 399 -25.22 18.68 -9.07
CA TYR A 399 -24.51 19.92 -8.80
C TYR A 399 -25.31 21.13 -9.28
N GLN A 400 -25.00 22.29 -8.71
CA GLN A 400 -25.48 23.56 -9.24
C GLN A 400 -24.98 23.78 -10.66
N ARG A 401 -25.89 24.36 -11.49
CA ARG A 401 -25.61 24.61 -12.88
C ARG A 401 -25.53 26.10 -13.18
N THR A 402 -24.73 26.45 -14.15
CA THR A 402 -24.78 27.74 -14.83
C THR A 402 -25.96 27.78 -15.79
N PRO A 403 -26.39 28.95 -16.28
CA PRO A 403 -27.52 29.05 -17.23
C PRO A 403 -27.35 28.24 -18.50
N ASP A 404 -26.12 28.02 -18.96
CA ASP A 404 -25.75 27.18 -20.11
C ASP A 404 -25.59 25.68 -19.74
N GLY A 405 -25.92 25.28 -18.51
CA GLY A 405 -26.01 23.87 -18.09
C GLY A 405 -24.70 23.26 -17.59
N ARG A 406 -23.59 24.01 -17.53
CA ARG A 406 -22.29 23.52 -17.03
C ARG A 406 -22.30 23.38 -15.51
N ILE A 407 -21.45 22.53 -14.94
CA ILE A 407 -21.27 22.42 -13.50
C ILE A 407 -20.62 23.71 -12.99
N LYS A 408 -21.26 24.35 -12.01
CA LYS A 408 -20.74 25.56 -11.38
C LYS A 408 -19.58 25.22 -10.45
N VAL A 409 -18.45 25.89 -10.62
CA VAL A 409 -17.26 25.78 -9.76
C VAL A 409 -17.25 26.93 -8.76
N ASN A 410 -16.99 26.60 -7.50
CA ASN A 410 -16.88 27.58 -6.42
C ASN A 410 -15.71 27.21 -5.49
N MET A 411 -15.32 28.18 -4.70
CA MET A 411 -14.45 28.01 -3.54
C MET A 411 -15.07 27.00 -2.59
N LEU A 412 -14.30 26.01 -2.13
CA LEU A 412 -14.79 24.99 -1.22
C LEU A 412 -14.52 25.35 0.25
N TYR A 413 -15.42 24.93 1.09
CA TYR A 413 -15.34 25.03 2.54
C TYR A 413 -15.30 23.63 3.15
N CYS A 414 -14.64 23.49 4.31
CA CYS A 414 -14.54 22.22 5.01
C CYS A 414 -15.92 21.74 5.50
N GLU A 415 -16.24 20.45 5.34
CA GLU A 415 -17.54 19.92 5.76
C GLU A 415 -17.79 20.13 7.25
N LYS A 416 -16.79 19.80 8.08
CA LYS A 416 -16.92 19.90 9.55
C LYS A 416 -16.60 21.28 10.13
N ALA A 417 -16.13 22.21 9.31
CA ALA A 417 -15.89 23.60 9.64
C ALA A 417 -16.43 24.48 8.50
N PRO A 418 -17.75 24.63 8.33
CA PRO A 418 -18.35 25.19 7.12
C PRO A 418 -18.11 26.68 6.90
N THR A 419 -17.53 27.37 7.87
CA THR A 419 -17.06 28.76 7.74
C THR A 419 -15.58 28.86 7.37
N GLN A 420 -14.85 27.74 7.37
CA GLN A 420 -13.44 27.68 7.04
C GLN A 420 -13.23 27.27 5.58
N LEU A 421 -12.42 28.03 4.88
CA LEU A 421 -12.00 27.72 3.53
C LEU A 421 -11.18 26.41 3.52
N MET A 422 -11.37 25.61 2.49
CA MET A 422 -10.60 24.40 2.25
C MET A 422 -9.23 24.78 1.64
N ASP A 423 -8.33 25.24 2.49
CA ASP A 423 -6.99 25.69 2.11
C ASP A 423 -5.95 24.70 2.65
N PHE A 424 -5.43 23.83 1.78
CA PHE A 424 -4.46 22.81 2.16
C PHE A 424 -3.06 23.39 2.30
N THR A 425 -2.60 23.52 3.52
CA THR A 425 -1.27 24.09 3.81
C THR A 425 -0.20 23.00 3.95
N PRO A 426 1.05 23.26 3.54
CA PRO A 426 2.16 22.32 3.79
C PRO A 426 2.45 22.12 5.28
N ALA A 427 2.27 23.15 6.09
CA ALA A 427 2.51 23.08 7.53
C ALA A 427 1.50 22.16 8.23
N LEU A 428 1.97 21.48 9.27
CA LEU A 428 1.16 20.71 10.21
C LEU A 428 1.37 21.32 11.62
N ASN A 429 0.59 22.34 11.93
CA ASN A 429 0.65 23.02 13.23
C ASN A 429 -0.46 22.47 14.11
N PHE A 430 -0.17 21.42 14.85
CA PHE A 430 -1.14 20.82 15.76
C PHE A 430 -1.47 21.76 16.93
N ASP A 431 -2.76 21.92 17.26
CA ASP A 431 -3.20 22.67 18.43
C ASP A 431 -2.79 22.00 19.74
N ASP A 432 -2.77 20.67 19.73
CA ASP A 432 -2.14 19.86 20.76
C ASP A 432 -1.04 19.01 20.11
N PRO A 433 0.20 19.50 20.05
CA PRO A 433 1.29 18.76 19.42
C PRO A 433 1.60 17.45 20.16
N THR A 434 1.24 17.33 21.44
CA THR A 434 1.44 16.08 22.20
C THR A 434 0.44 15.00 21.81
N GLN A 435 -0.66 15.39 21.18
CA GLN A 435 -1.72 14.49 20.75
C GLN A 435 -1.85 14.38 19.22
N GLY A 436 -1.06 15.14 18.45
CA GLY A 436 -1.18 15.19 16.99
C GLY A 436 -2.59 15.55 16.54
N VAL A 437 -3.25 16.48 17.25
CA VAL A 437 -4.66 16.85 17.07
C VAL A 437 -4.75 18.24 16.47
N PHE A 438 -5.55 18.38 15.41
CA PHE A 438 -6.05 19.66 14.93
C PHE A 438 -7.41 19.96 15.53
N THR A 439 -7.66 21.21 15.93
CA THR A 439 -9.02 21.71 16.16
C THR A 439 -9.79 21.79 14.85
N GLN A 440 -11.07 22.15 14.93
CA GLN A 440 -11.86 22.42 13.72
C GLN A 440 -11.32 23.59 12.89
N LEU A 441 -10.59 24.51 13.49
CA LEU A 441 -9.98 25.65 12.78
C LEU A 441 -8.79 25.23 11.91
N GLU A 442 -8.11 24.14 12.27
CA GLU A 442 -6.91 23.65 11.58
C GLU A 442 -7.19 22.37 10.76
N ILE A 443 -8.47 22.01 10.59
CA ILE A 443 -8.90 20.74 9.99
C ILE A 443 -8.42 20.54 8.53
N ASN A 444 -8.12 21.63 7.82
CA ASN A 444 -7.67 21.66 6.43
C ASN A 444 -6.15 21.50 6.26
N GLN A 445 -5.36 21.56 7.31
CA GLN A 445 -3.90 21.48 7.18
C GLN A 445 -3.42 20.14 6.58
N GLY A 446 -2.27 20.19 5.91
CA GLY A 446 -1.61 19.08 5.23
C GLY A 446 -1.94 18.97 3.75
N VAL A 447 -0.90 18.81 2.93
CA VAL A 447 -0.98 18.58 1.48
C VAL A 447 -1.64 17.23 1.19
N ARG A 448 -2.52 17.17 0.19
CA ARG A 448 -3.29 15.95 -0.13
C ARG A 448 -2.74 15.24 -1.37
N PRO A 449 -2.30 13.98 -1.27
CA PRO A 449 -1.76 13.23 -2.42
C PRO A 449 -2.88 12.57 -3.22
N PHE A 450 -3.41 13.23 -4.24
CA PHE A 450 -4.42 12.67 -5.16
C PHE A 450 -3.75 11.82 -6.24
N LYS A 451 -3.03 10.77 -5.82
CA LYS A 451 -2.31 9.88 -6.73
C LYS A 451 -3.24 8.89 -7.43
N PHE A 452 -4.15 8.25 -6.71
CA PHE A 452 -5.18 7.39 -7.26
C PHE A 452 -6.37 8.20 -7.76
N GLU A 453 -6.98 7.77 -8.86
CA GLU A 453 -8.19 8.39 -9.38
C GLU A 453 -9.40 8.04 -8.52
N PHE A 454 -10.31 9.00 -8.36
CA PHE A 454 -11.58 8.77 -7.67
C PHE A 454 -12.51 7.96 -8.53
N ASP A 455 -12.94 6.82 -8.04
CA ASP A 455 -13.94 5.98 -8.68
C ASP A 455 -15.34 6.28 -8.11
N PRO A 456 -16.18 7.02 -8.86
CA PRO A 456 -17.51 7.34 -8.38
C PRO A 456 -18.41 6.12 -8.20
N THR A 457 -18.07 4.98 -8.84
CA THR A 457 -18.86 3.74 -8.76
C THR A 457 -18.62 2.95 -7.49
N GLY A 458 -17.45 3.15 -6.86
CA GLY A 458 -17.06 2.49 -5.62
C GLY A 458 -17.60 3.13 -4.34
N LEU A 459 -18.40 4.20 -4.45
CA LEU A 459 -18.85 5.01 -3.32
C LEU A 459 -17.66 5.64 -2.57
N ASN A 460 -17.63 5.57 -1.24
CA ASN A 460 -16.65 6.32 -0.42
C ASN A 460 -15.44 5.51 0.02
N SER A 461 -15.33 4.23 -0.34
CA SER A 461 -14.33 3.35 0.25
C SER A 461 -13.79 2.28 -0.68
N ARG A 462 -14.16 2.30 -1.95
CA ARG A 462 -13.79 1.27 -2.93
C ARG A 462 -13.46 1.89 -4.27
N SER A 463 -12.57 1.26 -5.03
CA SER A 463 -12.21 1.71 -6.38
C SER A 463 -11.89 0.51 -7.27
N ASN A 464 -12.19 0.62 -8.56
CA ASN A 464 -11.75 -0.33 -9.58
C ASN A 464 -10.29 -0.08 -10.02
N SER A 465 -9.60 0.90 -9.46
CA SER A 465 -8.17 1.09 -9.71
C SER A 465 -7.38 -0.05 -9.07
N ALA A 466 -6.70 -0.85 -9.88
CA ALA A 466 -5.79 -1.88 -9.39
C ALA A 466 -4.60 -1.25 -8.66
N ILE A 467 -4.10 -1.94 -7.62
CA ILE A 467 -2.98 -1.46 -6.82
C ILE A 467 -1.68 -2.07 -7.38
N PRO A 468 -0.75 -1.26 -7.89
CA PRO A 468 0.54 -1.76 -8.33
C PRO A 468 1.36 -2.29 -7.15
N MET A 469 1.68 -3.59 -7.14
CA MET A 469 2.69 -4.16 -6.25
C MET A 469 4.08 -3.95 -6.83
N TYR A 470 4.21 -4.14 -8.15
CA TYR A 470 5.43 -3.84 -8.89
C TYR A 470 5.10 -3.21 -10.25
N ARG A 471 5.80 -2.15 -10.58
CA ARG A 471 5.73 -1.46 -11.87
C ARG A 471 7.11 -1.00 -12.35
N LEU A 472 7.23 -0.71 -13.63
CA LEU A 472 8.51 -0.42 -14.28
C LEU A 472 9.26 0.76 -13.63
N GLY A 473 8.55 1.81 -13.20
CA GLY A 473 9.17 2.94 -12.49
C GLY A 473 9.91 2.51 -11.23
N GLY A 474 9.33 1.58 -10.43
CA GLY A 474 10.00 0.99 -9.28
C GLY A 474 11.26 0.21 -9.65
N MET A 475 11.26 -0.47 -10.80
CA MET A 475 12.44 -1.21 -11.28
C MET A 475 13.60 -0.27 -11.63
N TYR A 476 13.32 0.87 -12.24
CA TYR A 476 14.34 1.91 -12.49
C TYR A 476 14.90 2.47 -11.17
N CYS A 477 14.04 2.73 -10.17
CA CYS A 477 14.49 3.18 -8.84
C CYS A 477 15.42 2.16 -8.18
N MET A 478 15.03 0.88 -8.17
CA MET A 478 15.84 -0.20 -7.59
C MET A 478 17.17 -0.37 -8.31
N ARG A 479 17.17 -0.30 -9.66
CA ARG A 479 18.40 -0.43 -10.44
C ARG A 479 19.32 0.76 -10.24
N ALA A 480 18.79 1.96 -10.21
CA ALA A 480 19.55 3.17 -9.90
C ALA A 480 20.20 3.09 -8.50
N GLU A 481 19.48 2.59 -7.50
CA GLU A 481 20.03 2.36 -6.16
C GLU A 481 21.18 1.34 -6.20
N ALA A 482 20.99 0.21 -6.88
CA ALA A 482 22.03 -0.81 -7.01
C ALA A 482 23.27 -0.29 -7.74
N TYR A 483 23.10 0.43 -8.84
CA TYR A 483 24.21 1.08 -9.54
C TYR A 483 24.97 2.06 -8.65
N LEU A 484 24.24 2.93 -7.93
CA LEU A 484 24.88 3.94 -7.09
C LEU A 484 25.65 3.31 -5.92
N ARG A 485 25.10 2.24 -5.31
CA ARG A 485 25.79 1.46 -4.26
C ARG A 485 27.05 0.74 -4.77
N LYS A 486 27.14 0.47 -6.07
CA LYS A 486 28.32 -0.07 -6.75
C LYS A 486 29.28 1.02 -7.26
N GLY A 487 29.03 2.30 -7.01
CA GLY A 487 29.82 3.42 -7.53
C GLY A 487 29.60 3.69 -9.02
N GLN A 488 28.59 3.09 -9.65
CA GLN A 488 28.26 3.23 -11.07
C GLN A 488 27.32 4.44 -11.27
N THR A 489 27.80 5.63 -10.94
CA THR A 489 27.01 6.87 -10.86
C THR A 489 26.40 7.26 -12.21
N THR A 490 27.11 7.03 -13.33
CA THR A 490 26.61 7.34 -14.68
C THR A 490 25.36 6.53 -15.01
N GLN A 491 25.36 5.24 -14.69
CA GLN A 491 24.22 4.35 -14.94
C GLN A 491 23.03 4.70 -14.04
N ALA A 492 23.29 4.99 -12.76
CA ALA A 492 22.28 5.45 -11.82
C ALA A 492 21.60 6.75 -12.29
N LEU A 493 22.40 7.73 -12.73
CA LEU A 493 21.91 8.98 -13.29
C LEU A 493 21.07 8.76 -14.56
N ALA A 494 21.49 7.84 -15.44
CA ALA A 494 20.76 7.50 -16.64
C ALA A 494 19.39 6.91 -16.33
N ASP A 495 19.27 6.03 -15.33
CA ASP A 495 18.00 5.43 -14.91
C ASP A 495 17.04 6.48 -14.33
N VAL A 496 17.51 7.35 -13.44
CA VAL A 496 16.70 8.43 -12.88
C VAL A 496 16.26 9.40 -13.97
N ASN A 497 17.14 9.75 -14.89
CA ASN A 497 16.80 10.63 -16.01
C ASN A 497 15.81 9.97 -17.00
N ALA A 498 15.87 8.66 -17.18
CA ALA A 498 14.86 7.94 -17.96
C ALA A 498 13.47 8.09 -17.34
N LEU A 499 13.34 8.01 -16.01
CA LEU A 499 12.08 8.30 -15.32
C LEU A 499 11.64 9.75 -15.52
N ARG A 500 12.49 10.70 -15.19
CA ARG A 500 12.17 12.13 -15.23
C ARG A 500 11.73 12.58 -16.63
N THR A 501 12.49 12.19 -17.68
CA THR A 501 12.23 12.67 -19.04
C THR A 501 11.15 11.89 -19.78
N SER A 502 10.78 10.68 -19.32
CA SER A 502 9.63 9.95 -19.87
C SER A 502 8.30 10.50 -19.37
N ARG A 503 8.27 11.09 -18.17
CA ARG A 503 7.07 11.74 -17.62
C ARG A 503 6.89 13.10 -18.29
N THR A 504 5.67 13.40 -18.74
CA THR A 504 5.35 14.67 -19.41
C THR A 504 4.20 15.34 -18.72
N ARG A 505 4.28 16.66 -18.60
CA ARG A 505 3.14 17.48 -18.19
C ARG A 505 2.07 17.46 -19.29
N GLU A 506 0.89 17.86 -18.93
CA GLU A 506 -0.25 18.01 -19.83
C GLU A 506 -0.02 19.07 -20.93
N ALA A 507 -0.87 19.05 -21.96
CA ALA A 507 -0.78 19.98 -23.10
C ALA A 507 -0.91 21.46 -22.70
N LEU A 508 -1.49 21.77 -21.54
CA LEU A 508 -1.47 23.11 -20.94
C LEU A 508 -0.04 23.67 -20.83
N TYR A 509 0.94 22.81 -20.61
CA TYR A 509 2.38 23.10 -20.52
C TYR A 509 3.18 22.52 -21.70
N ALA A 510 2.55 22.45 -22.87
CA ALA A 510 3.15 21.96 -24.11
C ALA A 510 3.71 20.53 -24.04
N ASN A 511 3.12 19.64 -23.22
CA ASN A 511 3.58 18.28 -22.95
C ASN A 511 5.07 18.24 -22.54
N ALA A 512 5.52 19.23 -21.77
CA ALA A 512 6.91 19.35 -21.37
C ALA A 512 7.35 18.13 -20.52
N PRO A 513 8.46 17.49 -20.85
CA PRO A 513 9.03 16.43 -20.03
C PRO A 513 9.60 16.99 -18.73
N GLY A 514 9.79 16.12 -17.74
CA GLY A 514 10.55 16.46 -16.54
C GLY A 514 12.01 16.80 -16.87
N THR A 515 12.60 17.68 -16.06
CA THR A 515 13.98 18.14 -16.26
C THR A 515 14.97 17.05 -15.83
N ALA A 516 15.93 16.71 -16.72
CA ALA A 516 17.00 15.80 -16.39
C ALA A 516 17.95 16.39 -15.32
N LEU A 517 18.42 15.51 -14.43
CA LEU A 517 19.49 15.86 -13.47
C LEU A 517 20.85 15.84 -14.17
N ILE A 518 21.79 16.64 -13.67
CA ILE A 518 23.17 16.68 -14.14
C ILE A 518 24.12 15.81 -13.28
N SER A 519 23.70 15.46 -12.07
CA SER A 519 24.43 14.59 -11.14
C SER A 519 23.46 13.87 -10.22
N ILE A 520 23.93 12.83 -9.55
CA ILE A 520 23.14 12.05 -8.60
C ILE A 520 24.05 11.58 -7.44
N ASP A 521 23.49 11.61 -6.24
CA ASP A 521 24.03 11.04 -5.03
C ASP A 521 22.93 10.28 -4.26
N MET A 522 23.26 9.67 -3.13
CA MET A 522 22.29 8.89 -2.34
C MET A 522 21.11 9.74 -1.82
N PRO A 523 21.30 10.96 -1.27
CA PRO A 523 20.18 11.81 -0.88
C PRO A 523 19.27 12.21 -2.05
N THR A 524 19.84 12.56 -3.19
CA THR A 524 19.10 12.90 -4.41
C THR A 524 18.28 11.68 -4.88
N LEU A 525 18.90 10.49 -4.93
CA LEU A 525 18.19 9.27 -5.31
C LEU A 525 17.06 8.92 -4.34
N TYR A 526 17.25 9.14 -3.04
CA TYR A 526 16.21 8.92 -2.04
C TYR A 526 14.98 9.81 -2.29
N ASN A 527 15.20 11.08 -2.64
CA ASN A 527 14.14 11.99 -3.02
C ASN A 527 13.46 11.57 -4.34
N GLU A 528 14.24 11.24 -5.38
CA GLU A 528 13.71 10.78 -6.68
C GLU A 528 12.88 9.49 -6.55
N THR A 529 13.32 8.57 -5.70
CA THR A 529 12.55 7.38 -5.36
C THR A 529 11.23 7.74 -4.67
N GLY A 530 11.24 8.73 -3.77
CA GLY A 530 10.04 9.27 -3.16
C GLY A 530 9.10 9.90 -4.19
N TYR A 531 9.61 10.71 -5.13
CA TYR A 531 8.81 11.36 -6.18
C TYR A 531 8.12 10.32 -7.10
N GLU A 532 8.79 9.22 -7.38
CA GLU A 532 8.23 8.16 -8.21
C GLU A 532 7.26 7.27 -7.41
N MET A 533 7.61 6.86 -6.18
CA MET A 533 6.96 5.78 -5.45
C MET A 533 6.09 6.22 -4.27
N TYR A 534 5.85 7.54 -4.07
CA TYR A 534 5.01 7.99 -2.95
C TYR A 534 3.62 7.34 -3.01
N TRP A 535 3.06 7.06 -1.84
CA TRP A 535 1.73 6.45 -1.70
C TRP A 535 1.60 5.03 -2.28
N GLU A 536 2.75 4.27 -2.35
CA GLU A 536 2.81 2.90 -2.91
C GLU A 536 3.44 1.88 -1.95
N MET A 537 3.42 2.11 -0.65
CA MET A 537 3.99 1.20 0.39
C MET A 537 5.50 0.96 0.23
N TYR A 538 6.23 1.90 -0.33
CA TYR A 538 7.66 1.74 -0.63
C TYR A 538 8.58 2.47 0.37
N ARG A 539 8.08 3.58 0.96
CA ARG A 539 8.92 4.55 1.67
C ARG A 539 9.64 3.98 2.88
N ARG A 540 8.99 3.12 3.69
CA ARG A 540 9.62 2.54 4.90
C ARG A 540 10.85 1.71 4.55
N LYS A 541 10.76 0.77 3.62
CA LYS A 541 11.91 -0.05 3.19
C LYS A 541 13.06 0.83 2.66
N ALA A 542 12.74 1.83 1.85
CA ALA A 542 13.71 2.77 1.34
C ALA A 542 14.38 3.57 2.48
N SER A 543 13.59 4.16 3.40
CA SER A 543 14.15 4.97 4.50
C SER A 543 15.10 4.17 5.41
N ILE A 544 14.81 2.88 5.66
CA ILE A 544 15.71 1.99 6.41
C ILE A 544 17.03 1.81 5.64
N ARG A 545 16.98 1.48 4.33
CA ARG A 545 18.19 1.26 3.52
C ARG A 545 19.03 2.52 3.35
N PHE A 546 18.40 3.68 3.29
CA PHE A 546 19.08 4.98 3.16
C PHE A 546 19.49 5.58 4.52
N GLY A 547 19.17 4.91 5.64
CA GLY A 547 19.57 5.35 6.98
C GLY A 547 18.83 6.60 7.48
N THR A 548 17.61 6.85 6.98
CA THR A 548 16.80 8.02 7.36
C THR A 548 15.59 7.68 8.23
N PHE A 549 15.33 6.38 8.44
CA PHE A 549 14.11 5.91 9.13
C PHE A 549 14.03 6.39 10.59
N GLU A 550 15.16 6.38 11.30
CA GLU A 550 15.23 6.81 12.71
C GLU A 550 15.30 8.33 12.90
N ALA A 551 15.52 9.09 11.83
CA ALA A 551 15.68 10.53 11.93
C ALA A 551 14.39 11.22 12.38
N ALA A 552 14.54 12.30 13.19
CA ALA A 552 13.42 13.17 13.52
C ALA A 552 12.89 13.89 12.28
N GLY A 553 11.61 14.18 12.28
CA GLY A 553 10.95 15.13 11.40
C GLY A 553 10.19 16.18 12.22
N THR A 554 9.48 17.09 11.56
CA THR A 554 8.66 18.12 12.23
C THR A 554 7.60 17.50 13.14
N THR A 555 7.01 16.38 12.70
CA THR A 555 5.92 15.70 13.40
C THR A 555 6.30 14.31 13.92
N LYS A 556 7.54 13.90 13.71
CA LYS A 556 8.04 12.56 13.98
C LYS A 556 9.27 12.63 14.89
N PRO A 557 9.31 11.94 16.04
CA PRO A 557 10.48 11.94 16.92
C PRO A 557 11.64 11.11 16.36
N VAL A 558 12.84 11.28 16.93
CA VAL A 558 13.93 10.31 16.75
C VAL A 558 13.49 8.95 17.27
N SER A 559 13.80 7.88 16.54
CA SER A 559 13.50 6.53 16.98
C SER A 559 14.77 5.68 17.20
N GLN A 560 14.59 4.42 17.50
CA GLN A 560 15.64 3.45 17.74
C GLN A 560 15.62 2.35 16.68
N PRO A 561 16.75 1.70 16.36
CA PRO A 561 16.81 0.66 15.33
C PRO A 561 15.82 -0.49 15.51
N PHE A 562 15.41 -0.83 16.75
CA PHE A 562 14.43 -1.88 16.97
C PHE A 562 13.05 -1.53 16.37
N ARG A 563 12.74 -0.24 16.17
CA ARG A 563 11.50 0.22 15.53
C ARG A 563 11.46 -0.05 14.01
N ARG A 564 12.55 -0.54 13.43
CA ARG A 564 12.57 -0.99 12.02
C ARG A 564 11.69 -2.20 11.75
N ILE A 565 11.28 -2.93 12.79
CA ILE A 565 10.27 -3.99 12.73
C ILE A 565 9.20 -3.73 13.77
N TYR A 566 8.04 -4.35 13.56
CA TYR A 566 6.91 -4.28 14.48
C TYR A 566 6.95 -5.44 15.48
N PRO A 567 6.34 -5.27 16.66
CA PRO A 567 6.24 -6.37 17.64
C PRO A 567 5.35 -7.49 17.08
N ILE A 568 5.61 -8.72 17.52
CA ILE A 568 4.65 -9.79 17.37
C ILE A 568 3.42 -9.42 18.20
N PRO A 569 2.19 -9.50 17.64
CA PRO A 569 0.98 -9.11 18.36
C PRO A 569 0.84 -9.82 19.72
N GLN A 570 0.38 -9.09 20.73
CA GLN A 570 0.20 -9.65 22.07
C GLN A 570 -0.70 -10.89 22.07
N SER A 571 -1.77 -10.86 21.26
CA SER A 571 -2.67 -12.00 21.10
C SER A 571 -1.97 -13.27 20.57
N THR A 572 -1.00 -13.10 19.67
CA THR A 572 -0.18 -14.23 19.17
C THR A 572 0.76 -14.76 20.25
N MET A 573 1.38 -13.86 21.02
CA MET A 573 2.27 -14.23 22.13
C MET A 573 1.51 -14.99 23.23
N ASP A 574 0.27 -14.59 23.49
CA ASP A 574 -0.59 -15.25 24.49
C ASP A 574 -1.06 -16.63 24.01
N ALA A 575 -1.34 -16.78 22.71
CA ALA A 575 -1.84 -18.02 22.12
C ALA A 575 -0.75 -19.05 21.82
N SER A 576 0.49 -18.65 21.58
CA SER A 576 1.53 -19.57 21.10
C SER A 576 2.90 -19.31 21.77
N LYS A 577 3.54 -20.39 22.23
CA LYS A 577 4.93 -20.37 22.75
C LYS A 577 5.99 -20.48 21.64
N LEU A 578 5.59 -20.63 20.38
CA LEU A 578 6.53 -20.78 19.26
C LEU A 578 7.21 -19.45 18.89
N PHE A 579 6.49 -18.35 19.04
CA PHE A 579 7.02 -17.03 18.75
C PHE A 579 7.74 -16.45 19.96
N ALA A 580 8.79 -15.69 19.69
CA ALA A 580 9.44 -14.85 20.69
C ALA A 580 9.22 -13.39 20.30
N GLN A 581 9.03 -12.51 21.29
CA GLN A 581 8.91 -11.09 21.01
C GLN A 581 10.22 -10.56 20.38
N ASN A 582 10.11 -9.59 19.50
CA ASN A 582 11.25 -8.91 18.91
C ASN A 582 11.96 -8.05 19.98
N ASP A 583 13.27 -7.93 19.86
CA ASP A 583 14.08 -7.13 20.79
C ASP A 583 13.57 -5.68 20.85
N GLY A 584 13.49 -5.14 22.05
CA GLY A 584 13.01 -3.79 22.31
C GLY A 584 11.51 -3.66 22.59
N TYR A 585 10.73 -4.76 22.49
CA TYR A 585 9.29 -4.80 22.77
C TYR A 585 8.92 -5.63 23.98
#